data_59c9b3f5fa35c8b115e2ce91ddcd199c
#
_entry.id   59c9b3f5fa35c8b115e2ce91ddcd199c
#
_cell.length_a   1.000
_cell.length_b   1.000
_cell.length_c   1.000
_cell.angle_alpha   90.00
_cell.angle_beta   90.00
_cell.angle_gamma   90.00
#
_symmetry.space_group_name_H-M   'P 1'
#
loop_
_entity.id
_entity.type
_entity.pdbx_description
1 polymer ?
#
loop_
_entity_poly.entity_id
_entity_poly.type
_entity_poly.pdbx_seq_one_letter_code
_entity_poly.pdbx_strand_id
1 'polypeptide(L)'
;HHCLRQMQEEGVSPHQRTFVTALQACSLLAETEMEVLVEGSMKKEIALGIVQALHNDVRTKTYDSDIYICNTFINTYGKCWSTTEAENVFSGMRRVDSISWNAMFSAYMEQEQGERALQLYKQMCEKGAKPDDTTLSYLLHACCVTGSMKLSRCIHHTIIVSAYDKLVSLASMLIRTYTSCANISDAQAVFDGLDEPDVVSWT
;
A
#
# COMPACT_ATOMS: atom_id res chain seq x y z
N HIS A 1 6.35 5.31 -22.51
CA HIS A 1 6.15 4.29 -23.57
C HIS A 1 6.94 4.63 -24.85
N HIS A 2 6.93 5.87 -25.35
CA HIS A 2 7.68 6.29 -26.55
C HIS A 2 9.18 6.01 -26.43
N CYS A 3 9.81 6.41 -25.32
CA CYS A 3 11.25 6.17 -25.11
C CYS A 3 11.62 4.68 -25.07
N LEU A 4 10.78 3.82 -24.48
CA LEU A 4 11.01 2.37 -24.49
C LEU A 4 10.93 1.78 -25.90
N ARG A 5 9.97 2.22 -26.71
CA ARG A 5 9.85 1.81 -28.10
C ARG A 5 11.06 2.27 -28.91
N GLN A 6 11.49 3.52 -28.73
CA GLN A 6 12.68 4.06 -29.38
C GLN A 6 13.94 3.29 -28.98
N MET A 7 14.13 2.94 -27.70
CA MET A 7 15.24 2.07 -27.26
C MET A 7 15.24 0.72 -27.98
N GLN A 8 14.05 0.12 -28.18
CA GLN A 8 13.92 -1.15 -28.89
C GLN A 8 14.25 -1.00 -30.38
N GLU A 9 13.82 0.08 -31.03
CA GLU A 9 14.14 0.41 -32.43
C GLU A 9 15.64 0.65 -32.61
N GLU A 10 16.34 1.20 -31.64
CA GLU A 10 17.79 1.41 -31.62
C GLU A 10 18.57 0.15 -31.18
N GLY A 11 17.89 -0.99 -30.96
CA GLY A 11 18.52 -2.25 -30.56
C GLY A 11 18.98 -2.31 -29.11
N VAL A 12 18.60 -1.33 -28.28
CA VAL A 12 18.91 -1.28 -26.85
C VAL A 12 17.82 -2.00 -26.06
N SER A 13 18.16 -3.11 -25.41
CA SER A 13 17.22 -3.84 -24.57
C SER A 13 16.95 -3.11 -23.26
N PRO A 14 15.68 -2.77 -22.92
CA PRO A 14 15.35 -2.23 -21.61
C PRO A 14 15.74 -3.21 -20.50
N HIS A 15 16.41 -2.71 -19.45
CA HIS A 15 16.78 -3.47 -18.28
C HIS A 15 15.85 -3.15 -17.09
N GLN A 16 16.02 -3.84 -15.97
CA GLN A 16 15.20 -3.71 -14.76
C GLN A 16 14.95 -2.25 -14.36
N ARG A 17 16.00 -1.43 -14.27
CA ARG A 17 15.87 0.00 -13.88
C ARG A 17 15.01 0.82 -14.83
N THR A 18 15.05 0.49 -16.14
CA THR A 18 14.26 1.19 -17.15
C THR A 18 12.76 0.97 -16.91
N PHE A 19 12.37 -0.28 -16.61
CA PHE A 19 10.98 -0.60 -16.27
C PHE A 19 10.53 0.07 -14.97
N VAL A 20 11.35 0.03 -13.92
CA VAL A 20 11.05 0.68 -12.64
C VAL A 20 10.87 2.19 -12.81
N THR A 21 11.77 2.86 -13.53
CA THR A 21 11.66 4.30 -13.79
C THR A 21 10.39 4.64 -14.59
N ALA A 22 10.05 3.81 -15.57
CA ALA A 22 8.82 4.00 -16.35
C ALA A 22 7.56 3.82 -15.48
N LEU A 23 7.54 2.83 -14.59
CA LEU A 23 6.46 2.60 -13.64
C LEU A 23 6.32 3.73 -12.62
N GLN A 24 7.45 4.24 -12.10
CA GLN A 24 7.44 5.42 -11.21
C GLN A 24 6.87 6.65 -11.91
N ALA A 25 7.20 6.87 -13.18
CA ALA A 25 6.61 7.96 -13.96
C ALA A 25 5.08 7.78 -14.14
N CYS A 26 4.60 6.54 -14.33
CA CYS A 26 3.16 6.24 -14.36
C CYS A 26 2.48 6.48 -13.01
N SER A 27 3.13 6.13 -11.89
CA SER A 27 2.65 6.41 -10.55
C SER A 27 2.47 7.92 -10.33
N LEU A 28 3.48 8.71 -10.68
CA LEU A 28 3.42 10.17 -10.60
C LEU A 28 2.32 10.76 -11.48
N LEU A 29 2.13 10.20 -12.69
CA LEU A 29 1.03 10.64 -13.58
C LEU A 29 -0.34 10.36 -12.96
N ALA A 30 -0.51 9.22 -12.30
CA ALA A 30 -1.75 8.84 -11.61
C ALA A 30 -2.02 9.69 -10.36
N GLU A 31 -0.96 10.16 -9.68
CA GLU A 31 -1.03 10.99 -8.46
C GLU A 31 -1.23 12.49 -8.74
N THR A 32 -0.91 12.98 -9.96
CA THR A 32 -1.06 14.41 -10.24
C THR A 32 -2.52 14.82 -10.11
N GLU A 33 -2.85 15.41 -8.99
CA GLU A 33 -4.13 16.05 -8.74
C GLU A 33 -4.25 17.27 -9.66
N MET A 34 -5.21 17.25 -10.59
CA MET A 34 -5.74 18.46 -11.17
C MET A 34 -7.16 18.66 -10.67
N GLU A 35 -7.49 19.91 -10.37
CA GLU A 35 -8.71 20.37 -9.70
C GLU A 35 -10.04 19.97 -10.38
N VAL A 36 -10.01 19.20 -11.48
CA VAL A 36 -11.19 18.74 -12.20
C VAL A 36 -11.27 17.22 -12.19
N LEU A 37 -12.25 16.69 -11.48
CA LEU A 37 -12.51 15.25 -11.30
C LEU A 37 -12.49 14.43 -12.61
N VAL A 38 -12.90 15.00 -13.72
CA VAL A 38 -12.96 14.34 -15.04
C VAL A 38 -11.55 14.10 -15.61
N GLU A 39 -10.64 15.06 -15.46
CA GLU A 39 -9.25 14.90 -15.95
C GLU A 39 -8.44 13.93 -15.11
N GLY A 40 -8.69 13.86 -13.78
CA GLY A 40 -8.04 12.91 -12.89
C GLY A 40 -8.36 11.45 -13.24
N SER A 41 -9.62 11.15 -13.57
CA SER A 41 -10.02 9.82 -14.02
C SER A 41 -9.37 9.43 -15.34
N MET A 42 -9.35 10.35 -16.32
CA MET A 42 -8.70 10.11 -17.61
C MET A 42 -7.20 9.85 -17.49
N LYS A 43 -6.50 10.56 -16.59
CA LYS A 43 -5.07 10.36 -16.36
C LYS A 43 -4.78 8.98 -15.76
N LYS A 44 -5.60 8.52 -14.81
CA LYS A 44 -5.48 7.18 -14.24
C LYS A 44 -5.72 6.08 -15.28
N GLU A 45 -6.68 6.25 -16.18
CA GLU A 45 -6.91 5.33 -17.29
C GLU A 45 -5.74 5.29 -18.28
N ILE A 46 -5.17 6.44 -18.63
CA ILE A 46 -3.98 6.52 -19.49
C ILE A 46 -2.79 5.85 -18.79
N ALA A 47 -2.56 6.16 -17.51
CA ALA A 47 -1.50 5.54 -16.73
C ALA A 47 -1.68 4.02 -16.67
N LEU A 48 -2.89 3.54 -16.40
CA LEU A 48 -3.22 2.12 -16.36
C LEU A 48 -2.92 1.42 -17.69
N GLY A 49 -3.31 2.01 -18.82
CA GLY A 49 -3.02 1.45 -20.15
C GLY A 49 -1.51 1.33 -20.41
N ILE A 50 -0.73 2.32 -19.98
CA ILE A 50 0.75 2.28 -20.10
C ILE A 50 1.32 1.19 -19.19
N VAL A 51 0.85 1.08 -17.94
CA VAL A 51 1.31 0.07 -16.98
C VAL A 51 1.01 -1.35 -17.47
N GLN A 52 -0.16 -1.59 -18.06
CA GLN A 52 -0.50 -2.88 -18.64
C GLN A 52 0.41 -3.25 -19.84
N ALA A 53 0.73 -2.29 -20.69
CA ALA A 53 1.68 -2.50 -21.79
C ALA A 53 3.09 -2.83 -21.26
N LEU A 54 3.57 -2.10 -20.23
CA LEU A 54 4.84 -2.39 -19.56
C LEU A 54 4.85 -3.77 -18.90
N HIS A 55 3.74 -4.18 -18.29
CA HIS A 55 3.61 -5.50 -17.67
C HIS A 55 3.75 -6.62 -18.71
N ASN A 56 3.13 -6.47 -19.87
CA ASN A 56 3.28 -7.42 -20.95
C ASN A 56 4.74 -7.49 -21.46
N ASP A 57 5.41 -6.35 -21.59
CA ASP A 57 6.83 -6.29 -21.98
C ASP A 57 7.74 -7.00 -20.95
N VAL A 58 7.48 -6.80 -19.66
CA VAL A 58 8.22 -7.44 -18.55
C VAL A 58 8.06 -8.97 -18.59
N ARG A 59 6.82 -9.46 -18.82
CA ARG A 59 6.53 -10.90 -18.91
C ARG A 59 7.26 -11.55 -20.09
N THR A 60 7.35 -10.88 -21.23
CA THR A 60 8.08 -11.41 -22.41
C THR A 60 9.59 -11.49 -22.18
N LYS A 61 10.12 -10.68 -21.25
CA LYS A 61 11.56 -10.59 -20.94
C LYS A 61 11.99 -11.35 -19.68
N THR A 62 11.10 -12.15 -19.09
CA THR A 62 11.35 -12.98 -17.89
C THR A 62 11.72 -12.20 -16.62
N TYR A 63 11.37 -10.92 -16.54
CA TYR A 63 11.52 -10.11 -15.31
C TYR A 63 10.30 -10.20 -14.37
N ASP A 64 9.30 -10.98 -14.71
CA ASP A 64 8.07 -11.21 -13.96
C ASP A 64 8.29 -11.88 -12.60
N SER A 65 9.45 -12.48 -12.39
CA SER A 65 9.85 -13.09 -11.12
C SER A 65 10.70 -12.19 -10.23
N ASP A 66 11.04 -10.96 -10.68
CA ASP A 66 11.81 -10.01 -9.91
C ASP A 66 10.92 -9.31 -8.86
N ILE A 67 11.23 -9.52 -7.58
CA ILE A 67 10.42 -9.01 -6.46
C ILE A 67 10.31 -7.49 -6.46
N TYR A 68 11.38 -6.78 -6.85
CA TYR A 68 11.39 -5.33 -6.87
C TYR A 68 10.49 -4.77 -7.98
N ILE A 69 10.50 -5.40 -9.17
CA ILE A 69 9.60 -5.06 -10.27
C ILE A 69 8.15 -5.37 -9.89
N CYS A 70 7.89 -6.56 -9.31
CA CYS A 70 6.55 -6.93 -8.86
C CYS A 70 6.00 -5.94 -7.82
N ASN A 71 6.79 -5.57 -6.81
CA ASN A 71 6.39 -4.60 -5.80
C ASN A 71 6.10 -3.23 -6.42
N THR A 72 6.88 -2.82 -7.42
CA THR A 72 6.65 -1.57 -8.15
C THR A 72 5.35 -1.63 -8.96
N PHE A 73 5.03 -2.76 -9.61
CA PHE A 73 3.75 -2.95 -10.29
C PHE A 73 2.57 -2.88 -9.33
N ILE A 74 2.64 -3.56 -8.18
CA ILE A 74 1.57 -3.55 -7.18
C ILE A 74 1.28 -2.12 -6.74
N ASN A 75 2.30 -1.34 -6.38
CA ASN A 75 2.16 0.06 -6.00
C ASN A 75 1.55 0.90 -7.13
N THR A 76 2.05 0.73 -8.37
CA THR A 76 1.60 1.53 -9.51
C THR A 76 0.14 1.19 -9.88
N TYR A 77 -0.23 -0.10 -9.87
CA TYR A 77 -1.61 -0.51 -10.08
C TYR A 77 -2.55 0.01 -8.98
N GLY A 78 -2.11 0.02 -7.72
CA GLY A 78 -2.86 0.62 -6.61
C GLY A 78 -3.20 2.09 -6.88
N LYS A 79 -2.20 2.90 -7.27
CA LYS A 79 -2.36 4.32 -7.62
C LYS A 79 -3.24 4.55 -8.85
N CYS A 80 -3.25 3.61 -9.80
CA CYS A 80 -4.15 3.62 -10.95
C CYS A 80 -5.56 3.09 -10.61
N TRP A 81 -5.86 2.83 -9.35
CA TRP A 81 -7.13 2.27 -8.89
C TRP A 81 -7.48 0.89 -9.48
N SER A 82 -6.49 0.11 -9.80
CA SER A 82 -6.64 -1.24 -10.35
C SER A 82 -6.16 -2.31 -9.36
N THR A 83 -6.89 -2.48 -8.24
CA THR A 83 -6.54 -3.48 -7.21
C THR A 83 -6.57 -4.90 -7.73
N THR A 84 -7.42 -5.22 -8.69
CA THR A 84 -7.46 -6.56 -9.31
C THR A 84 -6.15 -6.92 -10.01
N GLU A 85 -5.55 -5.98 -10.76
CA GLU A 85 -4.26 -6.21 -11.39
C GLU A 85 -3.12 -6.28 -10.36
N ALA A 86 -3.19 -5.48 -9.28
CA ALA A 86 -2.26 -5.58 -8.16
C ALA A 86 -2.33 -6.98 -7.50
N GLU A 87 -3.54 -7.51 -7.26
CA GLU A 87 -3.78 -8.86 -6.74
C GLU A 87 -3.23 -9.95 -7.68
N ASN A 88 -3.41 -9.80 -8.98
CA ASN A 88 -2.89 -10.73 -9.97
C ASN A 88 -1.36 -10.81 -9.93
N VAL A 89 -0.68 -9.65 -9.83
CA VAL A 89 0.78 -9.60 -9.67
C VAL A 89 1.18 -10.25 -8.35
N PHE A 90 0.55 -9.85 -7.23
CA PHE A 90 0.87 -10.36 -5.89
C PHE A 90 0.70 -11.89 -5.79
N SER A 91 -0.39 -12.41 -6.33
CA SER A 91 -0.68 -13.85 -6.32
C SER A 91 0.27 -14.66 -7.21
N GLY A 92 0.82 -14.04 -8.25
CA GLY A 92 1.81 -14.65 -9.15
C GLY A 92 3.24 -14.66 -8.59
N MET A 93 3.52 -13.92 -7.52
CA MET A 93 4.86 -13.83 -6.93
C MET A 93 5.29 -15.15 -6.31
N ARG A 94 6.48 -15.63 -6.68
CA ARG A 94 7.09 -16.84 -6.09
C ARG A 94 7.59 -16.63 -4.65
N ARG A 95 7.98 -15.41 -4.33
CA ARG A 95 8.47 -14.99 -3.01
C ARG A 95 7.82 -13.66 -2.66
N VAL A 96 7.36 -13.56 -1.43
CA VAL A 96 6.70 -12.36 -0.90
C VAL A 96 7.46 -11.96 0.36
N ASP A 97 7.88 -10.70 0.43
CA ASP A 97 8.54 -10.11 1.60
C ASP A 97 7.62 -9.06 2.28
N SER A 98 8.10 -8.41 3.33
CA SER A 98 7.35 -7.35 4.02
C SER A 98 6.98 -6.19 3.10
N ILE A 99 7.86 -5.85 2.15
CA ILE A 99 7.62 -4.78 1.16
C ILE A 99 6.46 -5.17 0.24
N SER A 100 6.40 -6.45 -0.19
CA SER A 100 5.31 -6.95 -1.04
C SER A 100 3.96 -6.89 -0.32
N TRP A 101 3.92 -7.29 0.97
CA TRP A 101 2.71 -7.17 1.79
C TRP A 101 2.29 -5.71 1.93
N ASN A 102 3.23 -4.82 2.28
CA ASN A 102 2.95 -3.40 2.46
C ASN A 102 2.50 -2.72 1.16
N ALA A 103 3.07 -3.11 0.01
CA ALA A 103 2.62 -2.62 -1.30
C ALA A 103 1.16 -2.99 -1.56
N MET A 104 0.74 -4.21 -1.21
CA MET A 104 -0.65 -4.65 -1.39
C MET A 104 -1.60 -3.98 -0.40
N PHE A 105 -1.18 -3.77 0.87
CA PHE A 105 -1.94 -2.97 1.83
C PHE A 105 -2.14 -1.54 1.33
N SER A 106 -1.09 -0.90 0.82
CA SER A 106 -1.17 0.44 0.21
C SER A 106 -2.17 0.47 -0.94
N ALA A 107 -2.13 -0.52 -1.84
CA ALA A 107 -3.05 -0.59 -2.98
C ALA A 107 -4.53 -0.68 -2.56
N TYR A 108 -4.83 -1.41 -1.47
CA TYR A 108 -6.20 -1.44 -0.93
C TYR A 108 -6.60 -0.12 -0.27
N MET A 109 -5.67 0.53 0.44
CA MET A 109 -5.97 1.78 1.14
C MET A 109 -6.15 2.97 0.20
N GLU A 110 -5.51 2.98 -0.98
CA GLU A 110 -5.77 3.97 -2.03
C GLU A 110 -7.24 4.02 -2.48
N GLN A 111 -7.98 2.94 -2.27
CA GLN A 111 -9.40 2.82 -2.61
C GLN A 111 -10.29 2.61 -1.39
N GLU A 112 -9.79 2.88 -0.19
CA GLU A 112 -10.52 2.70 1.07
C GLU A 112 -11.11 1.28 1.24
N GLN A 113 -10.49 0.26 0.65
CA GLN A 113 -10.94 -1.14 0.71
C GLN A 113 -10.49 -1.82 2.01
N GLY A 114 -10.88 -1.26 3.16
CA GLY A 114 -10.47 -1.71 4.48
C GLY A 114 -10.75 -3.19 4.74
N GLU A 115 -11.91 -3.71 4.33
CA GLU A 115 -12.26 -5.13 4.48
C GLU A 115 -11.26 -6.06 3.77
N ARG A 116 -10.82 -5.68 2.56
CA ARG A 116 -9.81 -6.45 1.81
C ARG A 116 -8.44 -6.40 2.47
N ALA A 117 -8.06 -5.24 3.00
CA ALA A 117 -6.83 -5.10 3.78
C ALA A 117 -6.85 -6.03 5.02
N LEU A 118 -7.97 -6.12 5.73
CA LEU A 118 -8.11 -7.02 6.88
C LEU A 118 -8.08 -8.51 6.48
N GLN A 119 -8.63 -8.87 5.33
CA GLN A 119 -8.51 -10.22 4.77
C GLN A 119 -7.05 -10.54 4.38
N LEU A 120 -6.33 -9.59 3.80
CA LEU A 120 -4.92 -9.72 3.47
C LEU A 120 -4.08 -9.94 4.74
N TYR A 121 -4.37 -9.24 5.82
CA TYR A 121 -3.69 -9.44 7.12
C TYR A 121 -3.88 -10.87 7.63
N LYS A 122 -5.07 -11.43 7.53
CA LYS A 122 -5.31 -12.82 7.90
C LYS A 122 -4.44 -13.78 7.08
N GLN A 123 -4.35 -13.58 5.76
CA GLN A 123 -3.46 -14.38 4.89
C GLN A 123 -1.98 -14.22 5.27
N MET A 124 -1.55 -13.00 5.62
CA MET A 124 -0.19 -12.72 6.09
C MET A 124 0.13 -13.54 7.35
N CYS A 125 -0.78 -13.54 8.32
CA CYS A 125 -0.64 -14.34 9.56
C CYS A 125 -0.62 -15.85 9.29
N GLU A 126 -1.50 -16.35 8.42
CA GLU A 126 -1.56 -17.77 8.02
C GLU A 126 -0.26 -18.23 7.36
N LYS A 127 0.43 -17.35 6.64
CA LYS A 127 1.76 -17.61 6.06
C LYS A 127 2.92 -17.42 7.04
N GLY A 128 2.64 -17.08 8.30
CA GLY A 128 3.63 -16.85 9.34
C GLY A 128 4.48 -15.59 9.16
N ALA A 129 4.07 -14.68 8.29
CA ALA A 129 4.73 -13.39 8.14
C ALA A 129 4.34 -12.46 9.29
N LYS A 130 5.31 -11.69 9.79
CA LYS A 130 5.08 -10.75 10.90
C LYS A 130 4.82 -9.34 10.36
N PRO A 131 3.83 -8.62 10.92
CA PRO A 131 3.62 -7.23 10.58
C PRO A 131 4.78 -6.36 11.11
N ASP A 132 5.20 -5.39 10.32
CA ASP A 132 6.07 -4.30 10.73
C ASP A 132 5.23 -3.06 11.11
N ASP A 133 5.87 -1.98 11.50
CA ASP A 133 5.23 -0.71 11.87
C ASP A 133 4.38 -0.13 10.72
N THR A 134 4.86 -0.24 9.49
CA THR A 134 4.14 0.18 8.29
C THR A 134 2.88 -0.66 8.07
N THR A 135 2.98 -1.98 8.20
CA THR A 135 1.83 -2.89 8.15
C THR A 135 0.79 -2.52 9.20
N LEU A 136 1.23 -2.30 10.45
CA LEU A 136 0.34 -1.93 11.56
C LEU A 136 -0.36 -0.60 11.30
N SER A 137 0.32 0.37 10.69
CA SER A 137 -0.27 1.65 10.28
C SER A 137 -1.39 1.46 9.26
N TYR A 138 -1.19 0.65 8.23
CA TYR A 138 -2.26 0.32 7.25
C TYR A 138 -3.43 -0.40 7.91
N LEU A 139 -3.18 -1.31 8.84
CA LEU A 139 -4.22 -2.04 9.55
C LEU A 139 -5.06 -1.14 10.45
N LEU A 140 -4.44 -0.20 11.16
CA LEU A 140 -5.16 0.81 11.95
C LEU A 140 -6.02 1.70 11.05
N HIS A 141 -5.49 2.12 9.89
CA HIS A 141 -6.28 2.85 8.91
C HIS A 141 -7.48 2.03 8.40
N ALA A 142 -7.25 0.74 8.07
CA ALA A 142 -8.34 -0.15 7.67
C ALA A 142 -9.41 -0.32 8.78
N CYS A 143 -8.99 -0.39 10.05
CA CYS A 143 -9.92 -0.42 11.18
C CYS A 143 -10.72 0.88 11.31
N CYS A 144 -10.08 2.03 11.07
CA CYS A 144 -10.75 3.33 11.06
C CYS A 144 -11.83 3.40 9.98
N VAL A 145 -11.52 2.94 8.75
CA VAL A 145 -12.47 2.91 7.61
C VAL A 145 -13.64 1.95 7.86
N THR A 146 -13.36 0.77 8.43
CA THR A 146 -14.39 -0.26 8.67
C THR A 146 -15.15 -0.11 9.98
N GLY A 147 -14.69 0.75 10.90
CA GLY A 147 -15.25 0.90 12.24
C GLY A 147 -15.10 -0.35 13.13
N SER A 148 -14.16 -1.22 12.84
CA SER A 148 -14.04 -2.53 13.52
C SER A 148 -13.30 -2.43 14.85
N MET A 149 -14.02 -2.15 15.93
CA MET A 149 -13.51 -2.08 17.31
C MET A 149 -12.77 -3.36 17.73
N LYS A 150 -13.32 -4.52 17.40
CA LYS A 150 -12.71 -5.81 17.77
C LYS A 150 -11.30 -5.96 17.18
N LEU A 151 -11.14 -5.61 15.91
CA LEU A 151 -9.86 -5.68 15.24
C LEU A 151 -8.91 -4.60 15.72
N SER A 152 -9.40 -3.38 16.01
CA SER A 152 -8.59 -2.31 16.61
C SER A 152 -7.91 -2.76 17.90
N ARG A 153 -8.64 -3.45 18.78
CA ARG A 153 -8.08 -4.01 20.02
C ARG A 153 -7.07 -5.13 19.76
N CYS A 154 -7.32 -6.01 18.78
CA CYS A 154 -6.36 -7.05 18.40
C CYS A 154 -5.07 -6.44 17.86
N ILE A 155 -5.15 -5.41 17.02
CA ILE A 155 -3.98 -4.73 16.47
C ILE A 155 -3.24 -3.96 17.56
N HIS A 156 -3.95 -3.29 18.46
CA HIS A 156 -3.35 -2.63 19.63
C HIS A 156 -2.55 -3.63 20.47
N HIS A 157 -3.11 -4.80 20.78
CA HIS A 157 -2.38 -5.87 21.46
C HIS A 157 -1.14 -6.30 20.68
N THR A 158 -1.23 -6.43 19.35
CA THR A 158 -0.08 -6.77 18.49
C THR A 158 1.01 -5.71 18.58
N ILE A 159 0.65 -4.42 18.60
CA ILE A 159 1.59 -3.30 18.77
C ILE A 159 2.35 -3.41 20.09
N ILE A 160 1.66 -3.68 21.19
CA ILE A 160 2.27 -3.86 22.52
C ILE A 160 3.23 -5.06 22.53
N VAL A 161 2.78 -6.22 22.06
CA VAL A 161 3.60 -7.46 22.04
C VAL A 161 4.81 -7.33 21.14
N SER A 162 4.72 -6.53 20.07
CA SER A 162 5.84 -6.30 19.16
C SER A 162 6.77 -5.17 19.60
N ALA A 163 6.55 -4.58 20.78
CA ALA A 163 7.30 -3.44 21.33
C ALA A 163 7.30 -2.18 20.44
N TYR A 164 6.21 -1.96 19.70
CA TYR A 164 5.96 -0.75 18.91
C TYR A 164 5.09 0.28 19.67
N ASP A 165 4.74 -0.01 20.91
CA ASP A 165 3.89 0.83 21.78
C ASP A 165 4.49 2.22 22.05
N LYS A 166 5.81 2.36 21.96
CA LYS A 166 6.53 3.63 22.13
C LYS A 166 6.64 4.47 20.85
N LEU A 167 6.17 3.95 19.71
CA LEU A 167 6.15 4.73 18.48
C LEU A 167 4.99 5.72 18.48
N VAL A 168 5.30 6.99 18.67
CA VAL A 168 4.32 8.09 18.71
C VAL A 168 3.38 8.08 17.50
N SER A 169 3.92 7.74 16.31
CA SER A 169 3.13 7.63 15.07
C SER A 169 2.02 6.58 15.17
N LEU A 170 2.31 5.39 15.71
CA LEU A 170 1.31 4.33 15.88
C LEU A 170 0.33 4.65 17.02
N ALA A 171 0.81 5.28 18.09
CA ALA A 171 -0.05 5.72 19.18
C ALA A 171 -1.06 6.78 18.71
N SER A 172 -0.63 7.78 17.92
CA SER A 172 -1.52 8.78 17.32
C SER A 172 -2.56 8.13 16.40
N MET A 173 -2.17 7.13 15.62
CA MET A 173 -3.11 6.37 14.79
C MET A 173 -4.08 5.52 15.62
N LEU A 174 -3.64 4.93 16.74
CA LEU A 174 -4.51 4.21 17.67
C LEU A 174 -5.56 5.13 18.29
N ILE A 175 -5.16 6.32 18.77
CA ILE A 175 -6.07 7.34 19.30
C ILE A 175 -7.12 7.67 18.25
N ARG A 176 -6.70 7.99 17.03
CA ARG A 176 -7.60 8.27 15.91
C ARG A 176 -8.54 7.10 15.61
N THR A 177 -8.04 5.87 15.60
CA THR A 177 -8.83 4.67 15.34
C THR A 177 -9.88 4.44 16.43
N TYR A 178 -9.51 4.59 17.71
CA TYR A 178 -10.46 4.45 18.80
C TYR A 178 -11.50 5.57 18.82
N THR A 179 -11.09 6.80 18.50
CA THR A 179 -12.01 7.94 18.38
C THR A 179 -13.01 7.73 17.24
N SER A 180 -12.57 7.25 16.08
CA SER A 180 -13.48 6.93 14.96
C SER A 180 -14.47 5.81 15.27
N CYS A 181 -14.10 4.90 16.18
CA CYS A 181 -14.98 3.85 16.70
C CYS A 181 -15.83 4.33 17.91
N ALA A 182 -15.86 5.62 18.23
CA ALA A 182 -16.55 6.22 19.39
C ALA A 182 -16.12 5.63 20.75
N ASN A 183 -14.91 5.11 20.87
CA ASN A 183 -14.34 4.57 22.10
C ASN A 183 -13.30 5.52 22.70
N ILE A 184 -13.80 6.57 23.35
CA ILE A 184 -12.96 7.61 23.95
C ILE A 184 -12.14 7.07 25.14
N SER A 185 -12.65 6.07 25.86
CA SER A 185 -11.94 5.49 27.02
C SER A 185 -10.63 4.82 26.60
N ASP A 186 -10.64 3.99 25.55
CA ASP A 186 -9.42 3.33 25.04
C ASP A 186 -8.49 4.36 24.37
N ALA A 187 -9.04 5.39 23.70
CA ALA A 187 -8.25 6.50 23.14
C ALA A 187 -7.50 7.27 24.23
N GLN A 188 -8.19 7.61 25.32
CA GLN A 188 -7.60 8.31 26.47
C GLN A 188 -6.50 7.46 27.12
N ALA A 189 -6.73 6.16 27.31
CA ALA A 189 -5.73 5.26 27.88
C ALA A 189 -4.44 5.19 27.05
N VAL A 190 -4.55 5.21 25.72
CA VAL A 190 -3.37 5.27 24.83
C VAL A 190 -2.67 6.61 24.98
N PHE A 191 -3.41 7.73 25.01
CA PHE A 191 -2.85 9.07 25.17
C PHE A 191 -2.09 9.24 26.50
N ASP A 192 -2.71 8.78 27.61
CA ASP A 192 -2.12 8.86 28.95
C ASP A 192 -0.85 7.99 29.09
N GLY A 193 -0.70 6.99 28.23
CA GLY A 193 0.48 6.12 28.16
C GLY A 193 1.65 6.68 27.36
N LEU A 194 1.49 7.83 26.70
CA LEU A 194 2.56 8.49 25.94
C LEU A 194 3.49 9.28 26.83
N ASP A 195 4.79 9.03 26.76
CA ASP A 195 5.80 9.81 27.50
C ASP A 195 5.90 11.25 26.99
N GLU A 196 5.80 11.47 25.67
CA GLU A 196 5.84 12.77 25.00
C GLU A 196 4.79 12.82 23.86
N PRO A 197 3.57 13.31 24.12
CA PRO A 197 2.56 13.46 23.08
C PRO A 197 2.97 14.51 22.04
N ASP A 198 2.81 14.19 20.75
CA ASP A 198 3.02 15.15 19.67
C ASP A 198 1.75 15.96 19.36
N VAL A 199 1.87 16.93 18.43
CA VAL A 199 0.74 17.81 18.06
C VAL A 199 -0.44 17.00 17.50
N VAL A 200 -0.17 15.86 16.82
CA VAL A 200 -1.22 15.00 16.25
C VAL A 200 -1.97 14.23 17.32
N SER A 201 -1.30 13.87 18.42
CA SER A 201 -1.93 13.20 19.57
C SER A 201 -2.90 14.12 20.32
N TRP A 202 -2.72 15.46 20.23
CA TRP A 202 -3.57 16.46 20.87
C TRP A 202 -4.80 16.86 20.05
N THR A 203 -4.86 16.54 18.76
CA THR A 203 -5.96 16.92 17.85
C THR A 203 -6.94 15.78 17.62
#